data_2d90bf6cd3e7bcec7e608d0492724c49
#
_entry.id   2d90bf6cd3e7bcec7e608d0492724c49
#
_cell.length_a   1.000
_cell.length_b   1.000
_cell.length_c   1.000
_cell.angle_alpha   90.00
_cell.angle_beta   90.00
_cell.angle_gamma   90.00
#
_symmetry.space_group_name_H-M   'P 1'
#
loop_
_entity.id
_entity.type
_entity.pdbx_description
1 polymer ?
#
loop_
_entity_poly.entity_id
_entity_poly.type
_entity_poly.pdbx_seq_one_letter_code
_entity_poly.pdbx_strand_id
1 'polypeptide(L)'
;MLSYKIFVGFSILWLSTFPFYGTIGGMETITLSPKQQEIQAFVEKYQSQLAPSKNPHIQYFFRLDQATVSVFSSGKVLFQGAKAAYYAGFFGHQVTKTSSSPASQNFALIGTDEVGNGSYFGGLAVVASFVTPDQHNFLRKLGVGDSKTLNDSKIRQLAPVLKEKIAHQALLLSPEKYNEVITSGYNAVSVKVALHNQSIYLLLQKGINPEKIVIDAFTSQQNYNKYLKQEKNHFPNPVSLIEKAEGKFLAVAVSSIIARDLFLENLENLSQELGYTLPSGAGSKSDHVASQILQAYGMAGLQHSAKLHFKNTEKAQKLLER
;
A
#
# COMPACT_ATOMS: atom_id res chain seq x y z
N MET A 1 9.77 38.13 -37.31
CA MET A 1 10.65 37.88 -38.47
C MET A 1 11.27 36.51 -38.30
N LEU A 2 10.94 35.70 -39.27
CA LEU A 2 11.48 34.46 -39.85
C LEU A 2 11.58 33.25 -38.89
N SER A 3 10.74 32.23 -38.95
CA SER A 3 10.26 31.38 -40.07
C SER A 3 11.37 30.60 -40.79
N TYR A 4 11.32 29.24 -40.64
CA TYR A 4 11.41 28.22 -41.68
C TYR A 4 11.53 26.84 -40.98
N LYS A 5 10.57 25.92 -41.02
CA LYS A 5 10.07 25.02 -42.05
C LYS A 5 11.13 24.00 -42.58
N ILE A 6 10.81 22.74 -42.32
CA ILE A 6 10.39 21.56 -43.13
C ILE A 6 11.55 20.68 -43.60
N PHE A 7 11.42 19.35 -43.37
CA PHE A 7 11.27 18.24 -44.34
C PHE A 7 11.30 16.90 -43.55
N VAL A 8 10.28 16.12 -43.47
CA VAL A 8 9.66 15.06 -44.29
C VAL A 8 10.65 14.05 -44.89
N GLY A 9 10.52 12.80 -44.49
CA GLY A 9 11.13 11.62 -45.07
C GLY A 9 10.44 10.32 -44.67
N PHE A 10 9.61 9.80 -45.55
CA PHE A 10 8.81 8.56 -45.51
C PHE A 10 9.66 7.27 -45.53
N SER A 11 9.15 6.20 -44.92
CA SER A 11 8.93 4.83 -45.45
C SER A 11 8.53 3.90 -44.33
N ILE A 12 7.31 3.45 -44.22
CA ILE A 12 6.52 2.37 -44.79
C ILE A 12 6.98 0.97 -44.36
N LEU A 13 6.01 0.33 -43.62
CA LEU A 13 5.61 -1.07 -43.48
C LEU A 13 6.60 -2.10 -42.94
N TRP A 14 6.20 -2.72 -41.83
CA TRP A 14 5.75 -4.13 -41.83
C TRP A 14 4.76 -4.37 -40.68
N LEU A 15 3.52 -4.71 -41.06
CA LEU A 15 2.51 -5.32 -40.19
C LEU A 15 2.97 -6.74 -39.89
N SER A 16 3.02 -7.07 -38.60
CA SER A 16 2.76 -8.43 -38.13
C SER A 16 1.75 -8.37 -37.01
N THR A 17 0.55 -8.75 -37.35
CA THR A 17 -0.58 -9.00 -36.45
C THR A 17 -0.25 -10.16 -35.57
N PHE A 18 -0.08 -9.90 -34.25
CA PHE A 18 -0.31 -10.91 -33.22
C PHE A 18 -1.44 -10.43 -32.33
N PRO A 19 -2.46 -11.25 -32.09
CA PRO A 19 -3.53 -10.88 -31.17
C PRO A 19 -2.99 -10.95 -29.75
N PHE A 20 -2.81 -9.80 -29.14
CA PHE A 20 -2.51 -9.71 -27.72
C PHE A 20 -3.82 -9.89 -26.94
N TYR A 21 -4.21 -11.13 -26.70
CA TYR A 21 -5.16 -11.48 -25.65
C TYR A 21 -4.39 -11.64 -24.35
N GLY A 22 -4.48 -10.65 -23.50
CA GLY A 22 -3.90 -10.70 -22.15
C GLY A 22 -4.53 -9.65 -21.27
N THR A 23 -5.77 -9.89 -20.83
CA THR A 23 -6.31 -9.27 -19.62
C THR A 23 -5.42 -9.70 -18.46
N ILE A 24 -4.60 -8.79 -17.94
CA ILE A 24 -3.90 -8.97 -16.67
C ILE A 24 -4.96 -8.84 -15.58
N GLY A 25 -5.66 -9.95 -15.30
CA GLY A 25 -6.48 -10.10 -14.10
C GLY A 25 -5.56 -9.99 -12.88
N GLY A 26 -5.95 -9.18 -11.89
CA GLY A 26 -5.23 -9.01 -10.65
C GLY A 26 -4.90 -10.38 -10.03
N MET A 27 -3.67 -10.60 -9.61
CA MET A 27 -3.26 -11.82 -8.92
C MET A 27 -3.89 -11.85 -7.53
N GLU A 28 -4.94 -12.66 -7.38
CA GLU A 28 -5.53 -12.93 -6.07
C GLU A 28 -4.59 -13.82 -5.26
N THR A 29 -4.44 -13.54 -3.97
CA THR A 29 -3.61 -14.32 -3.05
C THR A 29 -4.45 -14.70 -1.84
N ILE A 30 -4.57 -16.02 -1.58
CA ILE A 30 -5.34 -16.57 -0.46
C ILE A 30 -4.43 -17.49 0.33
N THR A 31 -4.42 -17.38 1.64
CA THR A 31 -3.68 -18.29 2.54
C THR A 31 -4.67 -18.97 3.47
N LEU A 32 -4.63 -20.30 3.52
CA LEU A 32 -5.45 -21.12 4.40
C LEU A 32 -4.58 -21.99 5.29
N SER A 33 -5.16 -22.50 6.38
CA SER A 33 -4.56 -23.52 7.25
C SER A 33 -5.51 -24.70 7.39
N PRO A 34 -5.68 -25.51 6.31
CA PRO A 34 -6.60 -26.64 6.31
C PRO A 34 -6.07 -27.80 7.16
N LYS A 35 -6.94 -28.78 7.42
CA LYS A 35 -6.53 -30.01 8.10
C LYS A 35 -5.66 -30.86 7.19
N GLN A 36 -4.77 -31.67 7.79
CA GLN A 36 -3.82 -32.51 7.03
C GLN A 36 -4.52 -33.47 6.05
N GLN A 37 -5.69 -34.01 6.41
CA GLN A 37 -6.48 -34.88 5.55
C GLN A 37 -7.00 -34.16 4.29
N GLU A 38 -7.39 -32.88 4.43
CA GLU A 38 -7.85 -32.05 3.31
C GLU A 38 -6.68 -31.73 2.36
N ILE A 39 -5.49 -31.44 2.92
CA ILE A 39 -4.27 -31.24 2.15
C ILE A 39 -3.95 -32.48 1.33
N GLN A 40 -4.00 -33.69 1.96
CA GLN A 40 -3.71 -34.93 1.29
C GLN A 40 -4.69 -35.20 0.14
N ALA A 41 -5.98 -34.98 0.35
CA ALA A 41 -6.99 -35.10 -0.70
C ALA A 41 -6.77 -34.12 -1.88
N PHE A 42 -6.31 -32.91 -1.59
CA PHE A 42 -5.94 -31.95 -2.62
C PHE A 42 -4.71 -32.42 -3.42
N VAL A 43 -3.67 -32.93 -2.74
CA VAL A 43 -2.46 -33.46 -3.37
C VAL A 43 -2.81 -34.62 -4.30
N GLU A 44 -3.63 -35.55 -3.86
CA GLU A 44 -4.07 -36.69 -4.68
C GLU A 44 -4.84 -36.24 -5.93
N LYS A 45 -5.77 -35.30 -5.76
CA LYS A 45 -6.59 -34.79 -6.85
C LYS A 45 -5.78 -34.06 -7.93
N TYR A 46 -4.74 -33.33 -7.55
CA TYR A 46 -3.95 -32.49 -8.46
C TYR A 46 -2.52 -33.02 -8.67
N GLN A 47 -2.28 -34.30 -8.41
CA GLN A 47 -0.95 -34.91 -8.47
C GLN A 47 -0.24 -34.72 -9.81
N SER A 48 -0.98 -34.73 -10.92
CA SER A 48 -0.43 -34.56 -12.28
C SER A 48 0.05 -33.10 -12.55
N GLN A 49 -0.32 -32.14 -11.72
CA GLN A 49 0.07 -30.72 -11.83
C GLN A 49 1.16 -30.31 -10.83
N LEU A 50 1.77 -31.29 -10.14
CA LEU A 50 2.94 -31.06 -9.28
C LEU A 50 4.11 -30.50 -10.10
N ALA A 51 4.77 -29.49 -9.57
CA ALA A 51 5.94 -28.87 -10.18
C ALA A 51 7.06 -28.69 -9.13
N PRO A 52 8.34 -28.66 -9.55
CA PRO A 52 9.44 -28.44 -8.62
C PRO A 52 9.40 -27.04 -8.01
N SER A 53 9.72 -26.92 -6.71
CA SER A 53 9.91 -25.67 -6.01
C SER A 53 11.37 -25.51 -5.58
N LYS A 54 11.90 -24.27 -5.69
CA LYS A 54 13.23 -23.92 -5.17
C LYS A 54 13.19 -23.52 -3.67
N ASN A 55 12.00 -23.36 -3.10
CA ASN A 55 11.83 -22.98 -1.69
C ASN A 55 11.81 -24.26 -0.83
N PRO A 56 12.77 -24.46 0.10
CA PRO A 56 12.87 -25.65 0.94
C PRO A 56 11.71 -25.82 1.92
N HIS A 57 10.94 -24.78 2.18
CA HIS A 57 9.78 -24.82 3.07
C HIS A 57 8.48 -25.21 2.37
N ILE A 58 8.48 -25.37 1.03
CA ILE A 58 7.34 -25.83 0.26
C ILE A 58 7.41 -27.34 0.08
N GLN A 59 6.46 -28.05 0.67
CA GLN A 59 6.34 -29.50 0.59
C GLN A 59 5.74 -29.95 -0.75
N TYR A 60 4.71 -29.24 -1.24
CA TYR A 60 4.08 -29.48 -2.54
C TYR A 60 3.86 -28.15 -3.25
N PHE A 61 4.20 -28.09 -4.52
CA PHE A 61 3.97 -26.94 -5.38
C PHE A 61 3.21 -27.35 -6.62
N PHE A 62 2.10 -26.68 -6.91
CA PHE A 62 1.26 -26.97 -8.07
C PHE A 62 1.22 -25.79 -9.02
N ARG A 63 1.28 -26.08 -10.32
CA ARG A 63 0.95 -25.14 -11.38
C ARG A 63 -0.37 -25.55 -11.99
N LEU A 64 -1.42 -24.83 -11.62
CA LEU A 64 -2.78 -25.06 -12.05
C LEU A 64 -3.17 -24.03 -13.13
N ASP A 65 -4.33 -24.24 -13.77
CA ASP A 65 -4.86 -23.27 -14.72
C ASP A 65 -5.10 -21.91 -14.04
N GLN A 66 -4.36 -20.90 -14.48
CA GLN A 66 -4.39 -19.52 -13.97
C GLN A 66 -4.18 -19.40 -12.45
N ALA A 67 -3.53 -20.39 -11.81
CA ALA A 67 -3.16 -20.32 -10.40
C ALA A 67 -1.92 -21.15 -10.08
N THR A 68 -1.23 -20.79 -8.99
CA THR A 68 -0.25 -21.64 -8.33
C THR A 68 -0.70 -21.92 -6.90
N VAL A 69 -0.38 -23.12 -6.41
CA VAL A 69 -0.68 -23.51 -5.04
C VAL A 69 0.60 -24.02 -4.38
N SER A 70 0.94 -23.43 -3.24
CA SER A 70 2.10 -23.82 -2.43
C SER A 70 1.62 -24.37 -1.09
N VAL A 71 1.92 -25.64 -0.83
CA VAL A 71 1.69 -26.27 0.47
C VAL A 71 3.00 -26.23 1.25
N PHE A 72 3.01 -25.57 2.37
CA PHE A 72 4.18 -25.41 3.22
C PHE A 72 4.27 -26.55 4.25
N SER A 73 5.50 -26.87 4.68
CA SER A 73 5.76 -27.84 5.76
C SER A 73 5.06 -27.46 7.09
N SER A 74 4.68 -26.21 7.28
CA SER A 74 3.88 -25.73 8.41
C SER A 74 2.39 -26.05 8.34
N GLY A 75 1.92 -26.71 7.26
CA GLY A 75 0.50 -26.98 7.02
C GLY A 75 -0.28 -25.80 6.40
N LYS A 76 0.36 -24.65 6.15
CA LYS A 76 -0.25 -23.53 5.43
C LYS A 76 -0.31 -23.82 3.94
N VAL A 77 -1.39 -23.39 3.29
CA VAL A 77 -1.59 -23.49 1.85
C VAL A 77 -1.81 -22.11 1.27
N LEU A 78 -0.97 -21.72 0.32
CA LEU A 78 -0.99 -20.43 -0.37
C LEU A 78 -1.47 -20.61 -1.80
N PHE A 79 -2.51 -19.92 -2.20
CA PHE A 79 -3.08 -19.86 -3.54
C PHE A 79 -2.78 -18.50 -4.15
N GLN A 80 -2.28 -18.48 -5.40
CA GLN A 80 -1.95 -17.24 -6.11
C GLN A 80 -2.38 -17.34 -7.57
N GLY A 81 -3.02 -16.29 -8.09
CA GLY A 81 -3.45 -16.19 -9.49
C GLY A 81 -4.93 -15.89 -9.65
N ALA A 82 -5.38 -15.74 -10.89
CA ALA A 82 -6.76 -15.35 -11.21
C ALA A 82 -7.81 -16.38 -10.74
N LYS A 83 -7.42 -17.66 -10.62
CA LYS A 83 -8.29 -18.74 -10.11
C LYS A 83 -7.92 -19.19 -8.69
N ALA A 84 -7.20 -18.38 -7.92
CA ALA A 84 -6.84 -18.72 -6.53
C ALA A 84 -8.05 -19.07 -5.68
N ALA A 85 -9.12 -18.27 -5.72
CA ALA A 85 -10.35 -18.50 -4.97
C ALA A 85 -11.09 -19.78 -5.38
N TYR A 86 -11.07 -20.13 -6.67
CA TYR A 86 -11.65 -21.38 -7.16
C TYR A 86 -10.97 -22.61 -6.52
N TYR A 87 -9.64 -22.64 -6.49
CA TYR A 87 -8.91 -23.74 -5.88
C TYR A 87 -8.94 -23.73 -4.34
N ALA A 88 -9.01 -22.54 -3.72
CA ALA A 88 -9.21 -22.40 -2.28
C ALA A 88 -10.60 -22.89 -1.85
N GLY A 89 -11.60 -22.86 -2.75
CA GLY A 89 -12.93 -23.44 -2.54
C GLY A 89 -12.91 -24.95 -2.24
N PHE A 90 -11.87 -25.69 -2.65
CA PHE A 90 -11.70 -27.10 -2.29
C PHE A 90 -11.59 -27.29 -0.76
N PHE A 91 -11.07 -26.33 -0.06
CA PHE A 91 -10.92 -26.31 1.40
C PHE A 91 -12.07 -25.59 2.11
N GLY A 92 -13.22 -25.48 1.46
CA GLY A 92 -14.40 -24.80 2.03
C GLY A 92 -14.29 -23.27 2.04
N HIS A 93 -13.26 -22.70 1.39
CA HIS A 93 -13.21 -21.27 1.20
C HIS A 93 -14.38 -20.84 0.31
N GLN A 94 -15.40 -20.27 0.93
CA GLN A 94 -16.49 -19.67 0.16
C GLN A 94 -15.92 -18.45 -0.58
N VAL A 95 -16.02 -18.49 -1.90
CA VAL A 95 -15.88 -17.28 -2.71
C VAL A 95 -17.06 -16.39 -2.34
N THR A 96 -16.93 -15.66 -1.26
CA THR A 96 -17.76 -14.49 -1.10
C THR A 96 -17.36 -13.61 -2.28
N LYS A 97 -18.26 -13.55 -3.29
CA LYS A 97 -18.26 -12.46 -4.26
C LYS A 97 -18.46 -11.19 -3.44
N THR A 98 -17.39 -10.70 -2.84
CA THR A 98 -17.29 -9.33 -2.39
C THR A 98 -17.02 -8.47 -3.62
N SER A 99 -17.95 -8.48 -4.58
CA SER A 99 -18.40 -7.26 -5.18
C SER A 99 -19.26 -6.58 -4.09
N SER A 100 -18.68 -6.27 -2.96
CA SER A 100 -19.24 -5.24 -2.13
C SER A 100 -18.89 -3.94 -2.84
N SER A 101 -19.75 -3.54 -3.78
CA SER A 101 -20.08 -2.12 -3.83
C SER A 101 -20.19 -1.71 -2.37
N PRO A 102 -19.43 -0.73 -1.88
CA PRO A 102 -19.51 -0.33 -0.48
C PRO A 102 -21.00 -0.17 -0.19
N ALA A 103 -21.51 -0.97 0.76
CA ALA A 103 -22.91 -0.91 1.18
C ALA A 103 -23.20 0.57 1.33
N SER A 104 -24.36 1.02 0.88
CA SER A 104 -24.68 2.45 0.80
C SER A 104 -24.36 3.09 2.15
N GLN A 105 -23.18 3.72 2.24
CA GLN A 105 -22.75 4.41 3.44
C GLN A 105 -23.59 5.67 3.49
N ASN A 106 -24.71 5.60 4.17
CA ASN A 106 -25.61 6.74 4.29
C ASN A 106 -25.31 7.57 5.55
N PHE A 107 -24.03 7.76 5.84
CA PHE A 107 -23.54 8.51 6.99
C PHE A 107 -22.24 9.26 6.64
N ALA A 108 -22.03 10.38 7.34
CA ALA A 108 -20.82 11.19 7.21
C ALA A 108 -19.65 10.54 7.96
N LEU A 109 -18.52 10.34 7.28
CA LEU A 109 -17.40 9.53 7.78
C LEU A 109 -16.06 10.28 7.68
N ILE A 110 -15.29 10.28 8.76
CA ILE A 110 -13.83 10.49 8.66
C ILE A 110 -13.17 9.12 8.46
N GLY A 111 -12.45 8.97 7.33
CA GLY A 111 -11.59 7.83 7.06
C GLY A 111 -10.13 8.21 7.09
N THR A 112 -9.24 7.31 7.56
CA THR A 112 -7.80 7.58 7.56
C THR A 112 -7.01 6.40 7.03
N ASP A 113 -5.88 6.71 6.37
CA ASP A 113 -4.92 5.73 5.87
C ASP A 113 -3.50 6.30 5.90
N GLU A 114 -2.49 5.41 5.84
CA GLU A 114 -1.09 5.77 5.82
C GLU A 114 -0.32 5.14 4.66
N VAL A 115 0.69 5.88 4.15
CA VAL A 115 1.64 5.39 3.13
C VAL A 115 3.09 5.69 3.55
N GLY A 116 3.99 4.76 3.25
CA GLY A 116 5.41 4.88 3.53
C GLY A 116 5.92 3.97 4.65
N ASN A 117 5.02 3.28 5.39
CA ASN A 117 5.40 2.39 6.49
C ASN A 117 6.34 1.26 6.06
N GLY A 118 6.15 0.68 4.86
CA GLY A 118 6.98 -0.40 4.30
C GLY A 118 8.12 0.09 3.41
N SER A 119 8.37 1.39 3.33
CA SER A 119 9.42 1.98 2.49
C SER A 119 10.60 2.42 3.34
N TYR A 120 11.81 2.06 2.93
CA TYR A 120 13.05 2.52 3.56
C TYR A 120 13.25 4.01 3.36
N PHE A 121 13.23 4.46 2.10
CA PHE A 121 13.30 5.87 1.74
C PHE A 121 11.94 6.56 1.88
N GLY A 122 12.00 7.87 2.04
CA GLY A 122 10.84 8.73 2.20
C GLY A 122 10.23 8.69 3.60
N GLY A 123 9.37 9.65 3.86
CA GLY A 123 8.68 9.82 5.12
C GLY A 123 7.52 8.83 5.34
N LEU A 124 6.70 9.18 6.32
CA LEU A 124 5.42 8.51 6.60
C LEU A 124 4.31 9.53 6.40
N ALA A 125 3.47 9.30 5.38
CA ALA A 125 2.31 10.14 5.08
C ALA A 125 1.06 9.54 5.72
N VAL A 126 0.30 10.33 6.46
CA VAL A 126 -1.01 9.95 7.04
C VAL A 126 -2.03 11.00 6.67
N VAL A 127 -3.19 10.57 6.20
CA VAL A 127 -4.27 11.47 5.79
C VAL A 127 -5.57 11.07 6.47
N ALA A 128 -6.31 12.06 6.95
CA ALA A 128 -7.71 11.93 7.35
C ALA A 128 -8.57 12.70 6.35
N SER A 129 -9.60 12.08 5.80
CA SER A 129 -10.55 12.69 4.86
C SER A 129 -11.97 12.55 5.38
N PHE A 130 -12.77 13.60 5.23
CA PHE A 130 -14.18 13.60 5.59
C PHE A 130 -15.04 13.50 4.34
N VAL A 131 -15.87 12.48 4.26
CA VAL A 131 -16.76 12.21 3.13
C VAL A 131 -18.19 12.09 3.61
N THR A 132 -19.07 12.82 2.94
CA THR A 132 -20.53 12.81 3.17
C THR A 132 -21.26 11.98 2.09
N PRO A 133 -22.47 11.49 2.35
CA PRO A 133 -23.20 10.65 1.39
C PRO A 133 -23.44 11.29 0.01
N ASP A 134 -23.64 12.59 -0.05
CA ASP A 134 -23.82 13.35 -1.30
C ASP A 134 -22.59 13.33 -2.20
N GLN A 135 -21.38 13.18 -1.64
CA GLN A 135 -20.11 13.09 -2.37
C GLN A 135 -19.86 11.71 -2.98
N HIS A 136 -20.61 10.67 -2.56
CA HIS A 136 -20.33 9.29 -2.99
C HIS A 136 -20.42 9.08 -4.50
N ASN A 137 -21.44 9.66 -5.16
CA ASN A 137 -21.60 9.54 -6.61
C ASN A 137 -20.44 10.19 -7.37
N PHE A 138 -19.97 11.34 -6.89
CA PHE A 138 -18.80 12.03 -7.44
C PHE A 138 -17.55 11.14 -7.32
N LEU A 139 -17.26 10.64 -6.12
CA LEU A 139 -16.08 9.81 -5.85
C LEU A 139 -16.08 8.51 -6.68
N ARG A 140 -17.22 7.84 -6.80
CA ARG A 140 -17.35 6.64 -7.63
C ARG A 140 -17.14 6.92 -9.12
N LYS A 141 -17.66 8.02 -9.65
CA LYS A 141 -17.43 8.45 -11.03
C LYS A 141 -15.95 8.74 -11.32
N LEU A 142 -15.19 9.21 -10.33
CA LEU A 142 -13.74 9.38 -10.42
C LEU A 142 -12.97 8.06 -10.36
N GLY A 143 -13.62 6.93 -9.99
CA GLY A 143 -12.98 5.63 -9.80
C GLY A 143 -12.36 5.45 -8.41
N VAL A 144 -12.71 6.29 -7.44
CA VAL A 144 -12.31 6.09 -6.03
C VAL A 144 -13.00 4.86 -5.46
N GLY A 145 -12.25 3.99 -4.78
CA GLY A 145 -12.75 2.72 -4.24
C GLY A 145 -12.46 1.51 -5.13
N ASP A 146 -12.01 1.70 -6.37
CA ASP A 146 -11.50 0.60 -7.21
C ASP A 146 -9.97 0.50 -7.12
N SER A 147 -9.49 -0.08 -6.02
CA SER A 147 -8.06 -0.23 -5.73
C SER A 147 -7.28 -1.03 -6.78
N LYS A 148 -7.97 -1.82 -7.61
CA LYS A 148 -7.35 -2.63 -8.68
C LYS A 148 -6.90 -1.80 -9.87
N THR A 149 -7.46 -0.60 -10.05
CA THR A 149 -7.17 0.29 -11.19
C THR A 149 -6.20 1.42 -10.83
N LEU A 150 -5.86 1.60 -9.56
CA LEU A 150 -5.05 2.70 -9.07
C LEU A 150 -3.55 2.38 -9.16
N ASN A 151 -2.90 2.87 -10.20
CA ASN A 151 -1.44 2.98 -10.28
C ASN A 151 -0.98 4.41 -9.91
N ASP A 152 0.34 4.60 -9.74
CA ASP A 152 0.89 5.90 -9.33
C ASP A 152 0.53 7.05 -10.30
N SER A 153 0.45 6.80 -11.60
CA SER A 153 0.02 7.80 -12.59
C SER A 153 -1.44 8.22 -12.37
N LYS A 154 -2.33 7.27 -12.10
CA LYS A 154 -3.74 7.56 -11.81
C LYS A 154 -3.90 8.28 -10.47
N ILE A 155 -3.11 7.92 -9.46
CA ILE A 155 -3.09 8.60 -8.16
C ILE A 155 -2.70 10.07 -8.33
N ARG A 156 -1.64 10.38 -9.10
CA ARG A 156 -1.21 11.75 -9.43
C ARG A 156 -2.28 12.57 -10.15
N GLN A 157 -3.15 11.93 -10.94
CA GLN A 157 -4.27 12.59 -11.60
C GLN A 157 -5.44 12.86 -10.65
N LEU A 158 -5.74 11.92 -9.74
CA LEU A 158 -6.88 12.01 -8.84
C LEU A 158 -6.63 12.91 -7.63
N ALA A 159 -5.42 12.84 -7.05
CA ALA A 159 -5.12 13.50 -5.79
C ALA A 159 -5.37 15.02 -5.81
N PRO A 160 -5.01 15.81 -6.85
CA PRO A 160 -5.31 17.23 -6.89
C PRO A 160 -6.81 17.53 -6.82
N VAL A 161 -7.62 16.73 -7.55
CA VAL A 161 -9.08 16.88 -7.56
C VAL A 161 -9.68 16.56 -6.18
N LEU A 162 -9.16 15.49 -5.54
CA LEU A 162 -9.62 15.09 -4.21
C LEU A 162 -9.21 16.12 -3.15
N LYS A 163 -7.98 16.63 -3.21
CA LYS A 163 -7.48 17.68 -2.30
C LYS A 163 -8.32 18.95 -2.39
N GLU A 164 -8.82 19.29 -3.59
CA GLU A 164 -9.69 20.47 -3.79
C GLU A 164 -11.13 20.24 -3.28
N LYS A 165 -11.71 19.06 -3.54
CA LYS A 165 -13.15 18.82 -3.35
C LYS A 165 -13.50 18.14 -2.03
N ILE A 166 -12.56 17.49 -1.35
CA ILE A 166 -12.81 16.73 -0.12
C ILE A 166 -12.08 17.39 1.05
N ALA A 167 -12.82 17.66 2.11
CA ALA A 167 -12.22 18.15 3.35
C ALA A 167 -11.26 17.08 3.91
N HIS A 168 -10.00 17.45 4.11
CA HIS A 168 -8.97 16.53 4.56
C HIS A 168 -7.90 17.22 5.41
N GLN A 169 -7.13 16.41 6.12
CA GLN A 169 -5.93 16.81 6.82
C GLN A 169 -4.83 15.80 6.50
N ALA A 170 -3.80 16.27 5.81
CA ALA A 170 -2.63 15.48 5.46
C ALA A 170 -1.46 15.84 6.38
N LEU A 171 -0.74 14.84 6.84
CA LEU A 171 0.48 14.95 7.63
C LEU A 171 1.58 14.13 6.96
N LEU A 172 2.75 14.73 6.83
CA LEU A 172 3.97 14.06 6.40
C LEU A 172 5.01 14.16 7.51
N LEU A 173 5.39 13.02 8.06
CA LEU A 173 6.54 12.91 8.95
C LEU A 173 7.77 12.62 8.09
N SER A 174 8.68 13.61 7.97
CA SER A 174 9.93 13.43 7.21
C SER A 174 10.78 12.29 7.78
N PRO A 175 11.68 11.67 6.98
CA PRO A 175 12.56 10.61 7.48
C PRO A 175 13.40 11.05 8.66
N GLU A 176 13.96 12.26 8.61
CA GLU A 176 14.74 12.83 9.70
C GLU A 176 13.93 12.92 10.99
N LYS A 177 12.73 13.51 10.92
CA LYS A 177 11.85 13.61 12.09
C LYS A 177 11.34 12.25 12.56
N TYR A 178 11.12 11.31 11.65
CA TYR A 178 10.80 9.93 12.00
C TYR A 178 11.93 9.30 12.83
N ASN A 179 13.19 9.46 12.41
CA ASN A 179 14.36 8.93 13.13
C ASN A 179 14.49 9.54 14.53
N GLU A 180 14.26 10.85 14.68
CA GLU A 180 14.25 11.52 16.00
C GLU A 180 13.16 10.94 16.91
N VAL A 181 11.95 10.75 16.40
CA VAL A 181 10.81 10.24 17.17
C VAL A 181 11.07 8.79 17.62
N ILE A 182 11.63 7.95 16.74
CA ILE A 182 12.03 6.58 17.11
C ILE A 182 13.10 6.60 18.21
N THR A 183 14.09 7.48 18.11
CA THR A 183 15.14 7.62 19.13
C THR A 183 14.59 8.12 20.48
N SER A 184 13.52 8.91 20.47
CA SER A 184 12.85 9.42 21.67
C SER A 184 11.93 8.40 22.36
N GLY A 185 11.89 7.14 21.87
CA GLY A 185 11.18 6.03 22.52
C GLY A 185 9.87 5.61 21.84
N TYR A 186 9.48 6.25 20.74
CA TYR A 186 8.39 5.73 19.91
C TYR A 186 8.84 4.49 19.15
N ASN A 187 7.89 3.66 18.75
CA ASN A 187 8.09 2.59 17.78
C ASN A 187 7.20 2.82 16.54
N ALA A 188 7.40 2.03 15.49
CA ALA A 188 6.67 2.19 14.24
C ALA A 188 5.13 2.17 14.39
N VAL A 189 4.59 1.47 15.39
CA VAL A 189 3.15 1.43 15.67
C VAL A 189 2.71 2.70 16.39
N SER A 190 3.40 3.10 17.46
CA SER A 190 3.04 4.29 18.22
C SER A 190 3.14 5.59 17.41
N VAL A 191 4.12 5.68 16.49
CA VAL A 191 4.21 6.80 15.53
C VAL A 191 2.96 6.88 14.66
N LYS A 192 2.48 5.74 14.14
CA LYS A 192 1.24 5.72 13.34
C LYS A 192 0.03 6.14 14.17
N VAL A 193 -0.10 5.61 15.40
CA VAL A 193 -1.19 6.01 16.32
C VAL A 193 -1.18 7.52 16.53
N ALA A 194 -0.03 8.12 16.81
CA ALA A 194 0.10 9.56 17.00
C ALA A 194 -0.33 10.36 15.76
N LEU A 195 0.11 9.94 14.56
CA LEU A 195 -0.21 10.64 13.32
C LEU A 195 -1.69 10.51 12.92
N HIS A 196 -2.28 9.32 13.04
CA HIS A 196 -3.71 9.13 12.79
C HIS A 196 -4.54 9.95 13.77
N ASN A 197 -4.22 9.90 15.06
CA ASN A 197 -4.90 10.70 16.08
C ASN A 197 -4.79 12.19 15.77
N GLN A 198 -3.59 12.68 15.44
CA GLN A 198 -3.36 14.08 15.13
C GLN A 198 -4.09 14.53 13.86
N SER A 199 -4.10 13.75 12.79
CA SER A 199 -4.80 14.10 11.55
C SER A 199 -6.32 14.19 11.76
N ILE A 200 -6.90 13.26 12.52
CA ILE A 200 -8.31 13.28 12.90
C ILE A 200 -8.60 14.50 13.78
N TYR A 201 -7.80 14.71 14.83
CA TYR A 201 -7.96 15.84 15.75
C TYR A 201 -7.99 17.17 15.01
N LEU A 202 -7.02 17.42 14.12
CA LEU A 202 -6.94 18.65 13.34
C LEU A 202 -8.13 18.83 12.39
N LEU A 203 -8.66 17.73 11.84
CA LEU A 203 -9.83 17.77 10.99
C LEU A 203 -11.09 18.11 11.80
N LEU A 204 -11.24 17.55 13.00
CA LEU A 204 -12.33 17.89 13.94
C LEU A 204 -12.25 19.35 14.41
N GLN A 205 -11.04 19.88 14.64
CA GLN A 205 -10.85 21.31 15.00
C GLN A 205 -11.30 22.29 13.91
N LYS A 206 -11.44 21.84 12.67
CA LYS A 206 -12.04 22.62 11.57
C LYS A 206 -13.58 22.67 11.63
N GLY A 207 -14.19 22.14 12.69
CA GLY A 207 -15.65 22.13 12.87
C GLY A 207 -16.36 20.98 12.15
N ILE A 208 -15.61 19.97 11.67
CA ILE A 208 -16.18 18.79 11.02
C ILE A 208 -16.78 17.88 12.09
N ASN A 209 -18.03 17.45 11.86
CA ASN A 209 -18.76 16.57 12.75
C ASN A 209 -19.12 15.25 12.06
N PRO A 210 -18.25 14.21 12.14
CA PRO A 210 -18.50 12.91 11.54
C PRO A 210 -19.46 12.06 12.42
N GLU A 211 -20.28 11.25 11.79
CA GLU A 211 -21.06 10.21 12.47
C GLU A 211 -20.18 9.01 12.87
N LYS A 212 -19.11 8.75 12.10
CA LYS A 212 -18.16 7.67 12.36
C LYS A 212 -16.74 8.09 12.01
N ILE A 213 -15.77 7.46 12.69
CA ILE A 213 -14.34 7.57 12.38
C ILE A 213 -13.79 6.17 12.16
N VAL A 214 -13.19 5.93 11.00
CA VAL A 214 -12.59 4.64 10.60
C VAL A 214 -11.13 4.83 10.22
N ILE A 215 -10.27 4.00 10.78
CA ILE A 215 -8.86 3.89 10.41
C ILE A 215 -8.66 2.57 9.66
N ASP A 216 -7.89 2.56 8.56
CA ASP A 216 -7.40 1.29 8.01
C ASP A 216 -6.50 0.61 9.02
N ALA A 217 -6.82 -0.64 9.39
CA ALA A 217 -6.24 -1.29 10.56
C ALA A 217 -4.78 -1.69 10.32
N PHE A 218 -3.87 -1.03 10.98
CA PHE A 218 -2.43 -1.37 11.04
C PHE A 218 -2.01 -2.04 12.34
N THR A 219 -2.91 -2.15 13.31
CA THR A 219 -2.71 -2.79 14.63
C THR A 219 -4.06 -3.17 15.23
N SER A 220 -4.06 -3.88 16.36
CA SER A 220 -5.31 -4.18 17.07
C SER A 220 -5.87 -2.95 17.80
N GLN A 221 -7.19 -2.92 18.00
CA GLN A 221 -7.87 -1.87 18.76
C GLN A 221 -7.27 -1.69 20.17
N GLN A 222 -6.93 -2.80 20.83
CA GLN A 222 -6.32 -2.77 22.16
C GLN A 222 -4.96 -2.08 22.14
N ASN A 223 -4.14 -2.38 21.16
CA ASN A 223 -2.81 -1.81 21.00
C ASN A 223 -2.87 -0.32 20.60
N TYR A 224 -3.81 0.04 19.72
CA TYR A 224 -4.11 1.43 19.39
C TYR A 224 -4.46 2.23 20.64
N ASN A 225 -5.42 1.75 21.43
CA ASN A 225 -5.86 2.42 22.66
C ASN A 225 -4.74 2.55 23.72
N LYS A 226 -3.82 1.56 23.77
CA LYS A 226 -2.65 1.62 24.65
C LYS A 226 -1.74 2.81 24.31
N TYR A 227 -1.41 3.00 23.03
CA TYR A 227 -0.53 4.09 22.61
C TYR A 227 -1.25 5.44 22.61
N LEU A 228 -2.55 5.47 22.28
CA LEU A 228 -3.35 6.68 22.30
C LEU A 228 -3.36 7.36 23.66
N LYS A 229 -3.30 6.61 24.77
CA LYS A 229 -3.23 7.16 26.13
C LYS A 229 -2.01 8.05 26.39
N GLN A 230 -0.96 7.92 25.58
CA GLN A 230 0.29 8.67 25.70
C GLN A 230 0.24 9.98 24.90
N GLU A 231 -0.74 10.12 24.00
CA GLU A 231 -0.88 11.30 23.17
C GLU A 231 -1.55 12.45 23.95
N LYS A 232 -1.18 13.68 23.58
CA LYS A 232 -1.72 14.88 24.25
C LYS A 232 -3.11 15.26 23.76
N ASN A 233 -3.40 15.02 22.50
CA ASN A 233 -4.65 15.41 21.86
C ASN A 233 -5.65 14.26 21.94
N HIS A 234 -6.82 14.54 22.50
CA HIS A 234 -7.92 13.60 22.61
C HIS A 234 -9.20 14.21 22.07
N PHE A 235 -10.11 13.37 21.62
CA PHE A 235 -11.46 13.72 21.18
C PHE A 235 -12.44 12.64 21.62
N PRO A 236 -13.74 12.98 21.83
CA PRO A 236 -14.72 12.04 22.39
C PRO A 236 -15.23 10.99 21.37
N ASN A 237 -15.04 11.23 20.07
CA ASN A 237 -15.57 10.37 19.03
C ASN A 237 -14.91 8.98 19.08
N PRO A 238 -15.69 7.88 19.04
CA PRO A 238 -15.15 6.54 18.98
C PRO A 238 -14.47 6.27 17.62
N VAL A 239 -13.31 5.62 17.68
CA VAL A 239 -12.52 5.24 16.49
C VAL A 239 -12.60 3.73 16.29
N SER A 240 -12.87 3.31 15.07
CA SER A 240 -12.89 1.90 14.66
C SER A 240 -11.72 1.59 13.75
N LEU A 241 -10.93 0.57 14.09
CA LEU A 241 -9.90 0.02 13.21
C LEU A 241 -10.50 -1.13 12.41
N ILE A 242 -10.49 -1.01 11.08
CA ILE A 242 -11.11 -1.99 10.17
C ILE A 242 -10.10 -2.40 9.11
N GLU A 243 -9.84 -3.70 9.01
CA GLU A 243 -8.90 -4.23 8.00
C GLU A 243 -9.42 -4.02 6.59
N LYS A 244 -8.53 -3.57 5.70
CA LYS A 244 -8.83 -3.28 4.28
C LYS A 244 -9.99 -2.30 4.15
N ALA A 245 -9.97 -1.26 4.97
CA ALA A 245 -11.03 -0.28 5.04
C ALA A 245 -11.12 0.58 3.77
N GLU A 246 -10.02 0.76 3.04
CA GLU A 246 -9.96 1.44 1.76
C GLU A 246 -10.88 0.81 0.70
N GLY A 247 -11.08 -0.51 0.76
CA GLY A 247 -12.03 -1.23 -0.11
C GLY A 247 -13.49 -1.18 0.36
N LYS A 248 -13.74 -0.67 1.57
CA LYS A 248 -15.06 -0.66 2.21
C LYS A 248 -15.63 0.75 2.35
N PHE A 249 -14.78 1.76 2.56
CA PHE A 249 -15.16 3.12 2.91
C PHE A 249 -14.50 4.14 1.97
N LEU A 250 -15.32 4.92 1.27
CA LEU A 250 -14.81 5.93 0.33
C LEU A 250 -13.92 6.97 1.01
N ALA A 251 -14.19 7.36 2.25
CA ALA A 251 -13.33 8.29 2.98
C ALA A 251 -11.92 7.73 3.23
N VAL A 252 -11.81 6.42 3.52
CA VAL A 252 -10.50 5.76 3.67
C VAL A 252 -9.80 5.66 2.31
N ALA A 253 -10.52 5.29 1.23
CA ALA A 253 -9.98 5.25 -0.11
C ALA A 253 -9.46 6.62 -0.60
N VAL A 254 -10.17 7.71 -0.29
CA VAL A 254 -9.70 9.09 -0.55
C VAL A 254 -8.41 9.36 0.22
N SER A 255 -8.37 9.02 1.50
CA SER A 255 -7.16 9.20 2.34
C SER A 255 -5.98 8.41 1.81
N SER A 256 -6.18 7.17 1.37
CA SER A 256 -5.16 6.32 0.74
C SER A 256 -4.55 6.99 -0.51
N ILE A 257 -5.41 7.52 -1.39
CA ILE A 257 -4.96 8.20 -2.62
C ILE A 257 -4.13 9.45 -2.29
N ILE A 258 -4.63 10.31 -1.39
CA ILE A 258 -3.93 11.55 -1.02
C ILE A 258 -2.63 11.22 -0.28
N ALA A 259 -2.61 10.22 0.61
CA ALA A 259 -1.41 9.80 1.31
C ALA A 259 -0.35 9.21 0.36
N ARG A 260 -0.78 8.43 -0.65
CA ARG A 260 0.12 7.89 -1.66
C ARG A 260 0.74 9.00 -2.51
N ASP A 261 -0.06 9.98 -2.94
CA ASP A 261 0.43 11.14 -3.70
C ASP A 261 1.45 11.94 -2.90
N LEU A 262 1.14 12.25 -1.64
CA LEU A 262 2.03 12.97 -0.72
C LEU A 262 3.35 12.23 -0.48
N PHE A 263 3.29 10.90 -0.34
CA PHE A 263 4.48 10.07 -0.20
C PHE A 263 5.34 10.05 -1.47
N LEU A 264 4.72 9.95 -2.65
CA LEU A 264 5.42 9.96 -3.93
C LEU A 264 6.09 11.32 -4.18
N GLU A 265 5.40 12.43 -3.87
CA GLU A 265 5.95 13.77 -3.93
C GLU A 265 7.16 13.93 -3.01
N ASN A 266 7.07 13.46 -1.78
CA ASN A 266 8.20 13.48 -0.85
C ASN A 266 9.39 12.66 -1.36
N LEU A 267 9.15 11.47 -1.89
CA LEU A 267 10.20 10.62 -2.43
C LEU A 267 10.89 11.26 -3.66
N GLU A 268 10.12 11.94 -4.50
CA GLU A 268 10.61 12.66 -5.66
C GLU A 268 11.48 13.87 -5.26
N ASN A 269 11.01 14.68 -4.30
CA ASN A 269 11.76 15.82 -3.79
C ASN A 269 13.10 15.38 -3.19
N LEU A 270 13.11 14.36 -2.32
CA LEU A 270 14.34 13.80 -1.76
C LEU A 270 15.26 13.21 -2.84
N SER A 271 14.69 12.63 -3.90
CA SER A 271 15.46 12.12 -5.04
C SER A 271 16.17 13.26 -5.79
N GLN A 272 15.49 14.39 -5.99
CA GLN A 272 16.05 15.57 -6.64
C GLN A 272 17.15 16.21 -5.77
N GLU A 273 16.92 16.35 -4.47
CA GLU A 273 17.88 16.93 -3.52
C GLU A 273 19.20 16.14 -3.46
N LEU A 274 19.10 14.80 -3.48
CA LEU A 274 20.27 13.92 -3.37
C LEU A 274 20.92 13.55 -4.72
N GLY A 275 20.21 13.79 -5.84
CA GLY A 275 20.68 13.38 -7.17
C GLY A 275 20.59 11.87 -7.43
N TYR A 276 19.80 11.13 -6.63
CA TYR A 276 19.59 9.68 -6.78
C TYR A 276 18.09 9.38 -6.87
N THR A 277 17.70 8.49 -7.77
CA THR A 277 16.32 8.00 -7.80
C THR A 277 16.06 7.08 -6.61
N LEU A 278 15.30 7.55 -5.63
CA LEU A 278 14.97 6.79 -4.43
C LEU A 278 13.84 5.80 -4.71
N PRO A 279 14.07 4.47 -4.59
CA PRO A 279 13.02 3.49 -4.81
C PRO A 279 12.04 3.46 -3.65
N SER A 280 10.77 3.27 -3.94
CA SER A 280 9.78 2.92 -2.92
C SER A 280 9.98 1.46 -2.47
N GLY A 281 9.70 1.18 -1.16
CA GLY A 281 9.91 -0.14 -0.56
C GLY A 281 11.29 -0.29 0.10
N ALA A 282 11.60 -1.52 0.52
CA ALA A 282 12.79 -1.87 1.31
C ALA A 282 13.56 -3.07 0.72
N GLY A 283 13.48 -3.27 -0.60
CA GLY A 283 14.16 -4.35 -1.32
C GLY A 283 15.63 -4.05 -1.63
N SER A 284 16.27 -4.94 -2.38
CA SER A 284 17.69 -4.83 -2.75
C SER A 284 18.04 -3.57 -3.54
N LYS A 285 17.11 -3.04 -4.33
CA LYS A 285 17.31 -1.73 -4.99
C LYS A 285 17.53 -0.61 -3.98
N SER A 286 16.77 -0.64 -2.86
CA SER A 286 16.95 0.32 -1.77
C SER A 286 18.31 0.14 -1.08
N ASP A 287 18.79 -1.10 -0.90
CA ASP A 287 20.11 -1.37 -0.32
C ASP A 287 21.23 -0.74 -1.16
N HIS A 288 21.16 -0.88 -2.50
CA HIS A 288 22.17 -0.33 -3.42
C HIS A 288 22.16 1.21 -3.47
N VAL A 289 20.98 1.82 -3.59
CA VAL A 289 20.88 3.29 -3.58
C VAL A 289 21.33 3.85 -2.23
N ALA A 290 21.02 3.16 -1.13
CA ALA A 290 21.48 3.54 0.20
C ALA A 290 23.01 3.50 0.32
N SER A 291 23.69 2.50 -0.25
CA SER A 291 25.13 2.44 -0.25
C SER A 291 25.76 3.58 -1.06
N GLN A 292 25.17 3.96 -2.19
CA GLN A 292 25.63 5.10 -2.99
C GLN A 292 25.46 6.44 -2.23
N ILE A 293 24.33 6.65 -1.56
CA ILE A 293 24.08 7.84 -0.73
C ILE A 293 25.04 7.87 0.45
N LEU A 294 25.28 6.72 1.10
CA LEU A 294 26.21 6.60 2.21
C LEU A 294 27.65 6.94 1.78
N GLN A 295 28.05 6.51 0.57
CA GLN A 295 29.35 6.85 0.00
C GLN A 295 29.48 8.34 -0.31
N ALA A 296 28.45 8.97 -0.84
CA ALA A 296 28.50 10.37 -1.28
C ALA A 296 28.30 11.38 -0.15
N TYR A 297 27.38 11.08 0.78
CA TYR A 297 26.91 12.03 1.81
C TYR A 297 27.06 11.53 3.25
N GLY A 298 27.62 10.32 3.44
CA GLY A 298 27.72 9.70 4.76
C GLY A 298 26.35 9.37 5.39
N MET A 299 26.37 9.13 6.70
CA MET A 299 25.13 8.85 7.45
C MET A 299 24.14 10.03 7.45
N ALA A 300 24.58 11.26 7.26
CA ALA A 300 23.72 12.43 7.19
C ALA A 300 22.74 12.34 6.00
N GLY A 301 23.22 11.86 4.83
CA GLY A 301 22.36 11.63 3.66
C GLY A 301 21.28 10.58 3.91
N LEU A 302 21.61 9.50 4.60
CA LEU A 302 20.62 8.48 4.98
C LEU A 302 19.66 8.99 6.06
N GLN A 303 20.13 9.74 7.04
CA GLN A 303 19.28 10.33 8.08
C GLN A 303 18.25 11.29 7.48
N HIS A 304 18.64 12.07 6.47
CA HIS A 304 17.75 12.98 5.76
C HIS A 304 16.72 12.26 4.89
N SER A 305 17.05 11.10 4.30
CA SER A 305 16.24 10.47 3.26
C SER A 305 15.60 9.14 3.64
N ALA A 306 16.04 8.49 4.71
CA ALA A 306 15.67 7.12 5.02
C ALA A 306 15.28 6.90 6.50
N LYS A 307 14.48 5.87 6.75
CA LYS A 307 14.12 5.39 8.09
C LYS A 307 15.18 4.42 8.60
N LEU A 308 16.10 4.89 9.44
CA LEU A 308 17.34 4.19 9.81
C LEU A 308 17.16 2.88 10.57
N HIS A 309 15.99 2.64 11.18
CA HIS A 309 15.68 1.40 11.90
C HIS A 309 15.48 0.19 10.96
N PHE A 310 15.39 0.40 9.64
CA PHE A 310 15.33 -0.69 8.67
C PHE A 310 16.69 -1.36 8.51
N LYS A 311 16.69 -2.68 8.31
CA LYS A 311 17.92 -3.47 8.03
C LYS A 311 18.68 -3.03 6.77
N ASN A 312 18.04 -2.21 5.92
CA ASN A 312 18.66 -1.63 4.73
C ASN A 312 19.89 -0.76 5.08
N THR A 313 19.85 -0.06 6.22
CA THR A 313 21.00 0.74 6.70
C THR A 313 22.24 -0.14 6.92
N GLU A 314 22.10 -1.24 7.66
CA GLU A 314 23.20 -2.20 7.90
C GLU A 314 23.70 -2.85 6.60
N LYS A 315 22.77 -3.18 5.68
CA LYS A 315 23.11 -3.78 4.39
C LYS A 315 23.86 -2.79 3.48
N ALA A 316 23.47 -1.52 3.48
CA ALA A 316 24.16 -0.46 2.75
C ALA A 316 25.60 -0.30 3.22
N GLN A 317 25.84 -0.31 4.54
CA GLN A 317 27.19 -0.28 5.13
C GLN A 317 28.04 -1.47 4.68
N LYS A 318 27.50 -2.68 4.74
CA LYS A 318 28.18 -3.91 4.29
C LYS A 318 28.48 -3.93 2.79
N LEU A 319 27.72 -3.20 1.97
CA LEU A 319 27.99 -3.08 0.53
C LEU A 319 29.20 -2.16 0.24
N LEU A 320 29.48 -1.20 1.12
CA LEU A 320 30.66 -0.33 1.00
C LEU A 320 31.98 -0.99 1.45
N GLU A 321 31.89 -2.01 2.32
CA GLU A 321 33.05 -2.75 2.84
C GLU A 321 33.58 -3.81 1.87
N ARG A 322 32.90 -4.03 0.74
CA ARG A 322 33.26 -4.99 -0.32
C ARG A 322 33.99 -4.35 -1.47
#